data_b9d83d0844c9c6ed99bd16ec062ce65f
#
_entry.id   b9d83d0844c9c6ed99bd16ec062ce65f
#
_cell.length_a   1.000
_cell.length_b   1.000
_cell.length_c   1.000
_cell.angle_alpha   90.00
_cell.angle_beta   90.00
_cell.angle_gamma   90.00
#
_symmetry.space_group_name_H-M   'P 1'
#
loop_
_entity.id
_entity.type
_entity.pdbx_description
1 polymer ?
#
loop_
_entity_poly.entity_id
_entity_poly.type
_entity_poly.pdbx_seq_one_letter_code
_entity_poly.pdbx_strand_id
1 'polypeptide(L)'
;MPKTNSQIELIGVIEEVISNIGAARAFTASSEEELRKELLRIQTQLAQILRYLHKDSTERITLGEDAVTELENGIDRFEPYYDGFDPYAIATRCRTAALMEVARTSARRAERIYARADLA
;
A
#
# COMPACT_ATOMS: atom_id res chain seq x y z
N MET A 1 1.77 -20.30 18.02
CA MET A 1 1.61 -19.14 18.92
C MET A 1 0.37 -18.34 18.61
N PRO A 2 -0.40 -17.95 19.62
CA PRO A 2 -1.55 -17.10 19.38
C PRO A 2 -1.10 -15.73 18.88
N LYS A 3 -1.82 -15.20 17.91
CA LYS A 3 -1.57 -13.86 17.40
C LYS A 3 -2.15 -12.85 18.38
N THR A 4 -1.47 -11.73 18.56
CA THR A 4 -2.00 -10.64 19.38
C THR A 4 -3.16 -9.98 18.67
N ASN A 5 -4.01 -9.28 19.41
CA ASN A 5 -5.11 -8.51 18.81
C ASN A 5 -4.58 -7.46 17.84
N SER A 6 -3.47 -6.81 18.17
CA SER A 6 -2.84 -5.83 17.30
C SER A 6 -2.33 -6.45 16.00
N GLN A 7 -1.78 -7.65 16.07
CA GLN A 7 -1.30 -8.36 14.89
C GLN A 7 -2.46 -8.75 13.97
N ILE A 8 -3.55 -9.25 14.54
CA ILE A 8 -4.75 -9.61 13.78
C ILE A 8 -5.33 -8.37 13.11
N GLU A 9 -5.41 -7.26 13.84
CA GLU A 9 -5.90 -6.00 13.30
C GLU A 9 -5.01 -5.50 12.16
N LEU A 10 -3.70 -5.57 12.32
CA LEU A 10 -2.74 -5.16 11.29
C LEU A 10 -2.90 -6.00 10.02
N ILE A 11 -3.02 -7.32 10.17
CA ILE A 11 -3.26 -8.22 9.04
C ILE A 11 -4.51 -7.78 8.28
N GLY A 12 -5.60 -7.53 9.01
CA GLY A 12 -6.86 -7.12 8.38
C GLY A 12 -6.75 -5.81 7.63
N VAL A 13 -6.06 -4.83 8.19
CA VAL A 13 -5.89 -3.53 7.51
C VAL A 13 -4.98 -3.65 6.30
N ILE A 14 -3.92 -4.44 6.36
CA ILE A 14 -3.06 -4.65 5.20
C ILE A 14 -3.84 -5.33 4.07
N GLU A 15 -4.68 -6.32 4.39
CA GLU A 15 -5.57 -6.93 3.41
C GLU A 15 -6.48 -5.88 2.76
N GLU A 16 -7.01 -4.96 3.57
CA GLU A 16 -7.84 -3.87 3.08
C GLU A 16 -7.07 -2.95 2.12
N VAL A 17 -5.83 -2.61 2.46
CA VAL A 17 -4.98 -1.79 1.58
C VAL A 17 -4.75 -2.49 0.24
N ILE A 18 -4.42 -3.76 0.27
CA ILE A 18 -4.21 -4.56 -0.96
C ILE A 18 -5.48 -4.55 -1.82
N SER A 19 -6.64 -4.73 -1.20
CA SER A 19 -7.92 -4.74 -1.92
C SER A 19 -8.24 -3.37 -2.50
N ASN A 20 -7.99 -2.30 -1.76
CA ASN A 20 -8.23 -0.94 -2.24
C ASN A 20 -7.33 -0.59 -3.43
N ILE A 21 -6.06 -1.00 -3.37
CA ILE A 21 -5.15 -0.81 -4.51
C ILE A 21 -5.60 -1.64 -5.70
N GLY A 22 -6.07 -2.85 -5.45
CA GLY A 22 -6.62 -3.72 -6.51
C GLY A 22 -7.82 -3.10 -7.19
N ALA A 23 -8.71 -2.49 -6.43
CA ALA A 23 -9.87 -1.78 -6.97
C ALA A 23 -9.42 -0.59 -7.85
N ALA A 24 -8.47 0.20 -7.36
CA ALA A 24 -7.92 1.31 -8.14
C ALA A 24 -7.29 0.81 -9.44
N ARG A 25 -6.53 -0.28 -9.37
CA ARG A 25 -5.90 -0.89 -10.53
C ARG A 25 -6.92 -1.37 -11.57
N ALA A 26 -8.04 -1.91 -11.11
CA ALA A 26 -9.09 -2.41 -11.99
C ALA A 26 -9.75 -1.31 -12.81
N PHE A 27 -9.72 -0.07 -12.33
CA PHE A 27 -10.32 1.07 -13.02
C PHE A 27 -9.31 1.89 -13.82
N THR A 28 -8.05 1.47 -13.91
CA THR A 28 -7.07 2.17 -14.75
C THR A 28 -7.45 2.00 -16.22
N ALA A 29 -7.20 3.06 -17.01
CA ALA A 29 -7.41 3.00 -18.45
C ALA A 29 -6.35 2.13 -19.11
N SER A 30 -6.65 1.60 -20.30
CA SER A 30 -5.70 0.77 -21.05
C SER A 30 -4.40 1.52 -21.37
N SER A 31 -4.47 2.85 -21.48
CA SER A 31 -3.29 3.69 -21.73
C SER A 31 -2.42 3.90 -20.48
N GLU A 32 -2.89 3.46 -19.31
CA GLU A 32 -2.20 3.66 -18.03
C GLU A 32 -1.48 2.40 -17.57
N GLU A 33 -0.81 1.75 -18.49
CA GLU A 33 -0.12 0.48 -18.19
C GLU A 33 0.96 0.65 -17.13
N GLU A 34 1.71 1.74 -17.20
CA GLU A 34 2.78 2.00 -16.24
C GLU A 34 2.25 2.15 -14.81
N LEU A 35 1.14 2.88 -14.66
CA LEU A 35 0.48 3.01 -13.36
C LEU A 35 -0.01 1.66 -12.86
N ARG A 36 -0.62 0.87 -13.75
CA ARG A 36 -1.14 -0.45 -13.40
C ARG A 36 -0.04 -1.38 -12.91
N LYS A 37 1.11 -1.36 -13.56
CA LYS A 37 2.27 -2.16 -13.16
C LYS A 37 2.80 -1.73 -11.81
N GLU A 38 2.85 -0.43 -11.56
CA GLU A 38 3.32 0.09 -10.28
C GLU A 38 2.38 -0.32 -9.14
N LEU A 39 1.07 -0.23 -9.36
CA LEU A 39 0.10 -0.64 -8.36
C LEU A 39 0.20 -2.14 -8.07
N LEU A 40 0.41 -2.96 -9.10
CA LEU A 40 0.61 -4.40 -8.91
C LEU A 40 1.88 -4.69 -8.11
N ARG A 41 2.96 -3.96 -8.38
CA ARG A 41 4.21 -4.13 -7.66
C ARG A 41 4.01 -3.85 -6.16
N ILE A 42 3.30 -2.76 -5.85
CA ILE A 42 3.01 -2.40 -4.45
C ILE A 42 2.15 -3.48 -3.79
N GLN A 43 1.12 -3.98 -4.49
CA GLN A 43 0.30 -5.08 -3.96
C GLN A 43 1.13 -6.32 -3.67
N THR A 44 2.07 -6.64 -4.53
CA THR A 44 2.94 -7.81 -4.37
C THR A 44 3.83 -7.65 -3.13
N GLN A 45 4.37 -6.46 -2.92
CA GLN A 45 5.19 -6.20 -1.73
C GLN A 45 4.35 -6.28 -0.45
N LEU A 46 3.14 -5.73 -0.47
CA LEU A 46 2.23 -5.82 0.68
C LEU A 46 1.83 -7.28 0.96
N ALA A 47 1.64 -8.08 -0.08
CA ALA A 47 1.33 -9.50 0.08
C ALA A 47 2.49 -10.26 0.75
N GLN A 48 3.72 -9.86 0.49
CA GLN A 48 4.88 -10.45 1.16
C GLN A 48 4.88 -10.14 2.66
N ILE A 49 4.55 -8.91 3.01
CA ILE A 49 4.41 -8.51 4.41
C ILE A 49 3.29 -9.30 5.08
N LEU A 50 2.17 -9.44 4.38
CA LEU A 50 1.01 -10.18 4.89
C LEU A 50 1.36 -11.64 5.15
N ARG A 51 2.11 -12.26 4.22
CA ARG A 51 2.56 -13.64 4.37
C ARG A 51 3.44 -13.80 5.60
N TYR A 52 4.33 -12.87 5.83
CA TYR A 52 5.18 -12.87 7.01
C TYR A 52 4.35 -12.79 8.30
N LEU A 53 3.35 -11.91 8.32
CA LEU A 53 2.51 -11.72 9.51
C LEU A 53 1.62 -12.92 9.80
N HIS A 54 1.19 -13.66 8.76
CA HIS A 54 0.38 -14.87 8.94
C HIS A 54 1.20 -16.04 9.46
N LYS A 55 2.46 -16.09 9.10
CA LYS A 55 3.28 -17.23 9.48
C LYS A 55 3.86 -17.06 10.88
N ASP A 56 3.76 -18.10 11.65
CA ASP A 56 4.45 -18.24 12.91
C ASP A 56 5.87 -18.74 12.60
N SER A 57 6.53 -18.12 11.65
CA SER A 57 7.74 -18.65 11.10
C SER A 57 8.91 -17.71 11.24
N THR A 58 10.11 -18.30 11.12
CA THR A 58 11.36 -17.58 11.12
C THR A 58 11.71 -16.98 9.75
N GLU A 59 10.80 -17.09 8.77
CA GLU A 59 11.03 -16.47 7.47
C GLU A 59 11.10 -14.96 7.61
N ARG A 60 12.14 -14.39 7.05
CA ARG A 60 12.32 -12.96 7.04
C ARG A 60 11.73 -12.36 5.79
N ILE A 61 11.16 -11.17 5.95
CA ILE A 61 10.80 -10.35 4.81
C ILE A 61 12.08 -9.77 4.24
N THR A 62 12.28 -9.93 2.93
CA THR A 62 13.46 -9.40 2.25
C THR A 62 13.15 -8.11 1.50
N LEU A 63 12.32 -7.25 2.09
CA LEU A 63 11.93 -6.01 1.43
C LEU A 63 12.97 -4.89 1.57
N GLY A 64 13.65 -4.78 2.63
CA GLY A 64 14.78 -3.89 2.87
C GLY A 64 14.75 -2.55 2.15
N GLU A 65 15.94 -2.00 1.94
CA GLU A 65 16.13 -0.69 1.33
C GLU A 65 15.72 -0.63 -0.14
N ASP A 66 15.80 -1.76 -0.85
CA ASP A 66 15.42 -1.81 -2.27
C ASP A 66 13.94 -1.50 -2.46
N ALA A 67 13.08 -1.96 -1.56
CA ALA A 67 11.65 -1.70 -1.65
C ALA A 67 11.35 -0.21 -1.46
N VAL A 68 12.04 0.44 -0.52
CA VAL A 68 11.90 1.89 -0.30
C VAL A 68 12.38 2.66 -1.52
N THR A 69 13.55 2.28 -2.06
CA THR A 69 14.12 2.91 -3.24
C THR A 69 13.17 2.79 -4.43
N GLU A 70 12.57 1.63 -4.64
CA GLU A 70 11.61 1.43 -5.72
C GLU A 70 10.39 2.33 -5.58
N LEU A 71 9.89 2.51 -4.35
CA LEU A 71 8.77 3.43 -4.09
C LEU A 71 9.16 4.87 -4.38
N GLU A 72 10.35 5.29 -3.94
CA GLU A 72 10.85 6.64 -4.19
C GLU A 72 11.03 6.90 -5.69
N ASN A 73 11.56 5.92 -6.42
CA ASN A 73 11.69 6.03 -7.87
C ASN A 73 10.32 6.15 -8.54
N GLY A 74 9.32 5.45 -8.03
CA GLY A 74 7.95 5.57 -8.51
C GLY A 74 7.40 6.96 -8.29
N ILE A 75 7.62 7.53 -7.11
CA ILE A 75 7.20 8.91 -6.81
C ILE A 75 7.83 9.87 -7.80
N ASP A 76 9.14 9.77 -8.00
CA ASP A 76 9.86 10.65 -8.92
C ASP A 76 9.35 10.52 -10.36
N ARG A 77 9.01 9.30 -10.77
CA ARG A 77 8.52 9.03 -12.11
C ARG A 77 7.16 9.65 -12.37
N PHE A 78 6.27 9.65 -11.38
CA PHE A 78 4.92 10.18 -11.52
C PHE A 78 4.79 11.65 -11.12
N GLU A 79 5.78 12.21 -10.43
CA GLU A 79 5.74 13.59 -9.97
C GLU A 79 5.53 14.62 -11.09
N PRO A 80 6.12 14.46 -12.31
CA PRO A 80 5.91 15.45 -13.39
C PRO A 80 4.45 15.61 -13.84
N TYR A 81 3.60 14.64 -13.54
CA TYR A 81 2.17 14.71 -13.88
C TYR A 81 1.33 15.43 -12.83
N TYR A 82 1.96 16.11 -11.91
CA TYR A 82 1.36 16.57 -10.69
C TYR A 82 1.40 18.10 -10.62
N ASP A 83 0.25 18.72 -10.43
CA ASP A 83 0.12 20.19 -10.51
C ASP A 83 0.39 20.92 -9.19
N GLY A 84 0.94 20.24 -8.23
CA GLY A 84 1.21 20.81 -6.92
C GLY A 84 0.50 20.01 -5.83
N PHE A 85 1.02 20.10 -4.63
CA PHE A 85 0.49 19.34 -3.51
C PHE A 85 -0.35 20.24 -2.60
N ASP A 86 -1.59 19.87 -2.40
CA ASP A 86 -2.47 20.45 -1.42
C ASP A 86 -3.01 19.32 -0.55
N PRO A 87 -2.58 19.21 0.72
CA PRO A 87 -2.99 18.10 1.59
C PRO A 87 -4.50 18.11 1.89
N TYR A 88 -5.18 19.22 1.61
CA TYR A 88 -6.62 19.35 1.85
C TYR A 88 -7.46 19.23 0.57
N ALA A 89 -6.82 18.96 -0.56
CA ALA A 89 -7.53 18.77 -1.82
C ALA A 89 -8.37 17.50 -1.78
N ILE A 90 -9.53 17.57 -2.40
CA ILE A 90 -10.43 16.42 -2.49
C ILE A 90 -10.10 15.66 -3.78
N ALA A 91 -9.70 14.39 -3.64
CA ALA A 91 -9.29 13.55 -4.76
C ALA A 91 -10.51 12.79 -5.32
N THR A 92 -11.37 13.49 -6.08
CA THR A 92 -12.59 12.90 -6.60
C THR A 92 -12.73 13.01 -8.12
N ARG A 93 -11.62 13.23 -8.84
CA ARG A 93 -11.67 13.46 -10.29
C ARG A 93 -12.07 12.22 -11.09
N CYS A 94 -11.69 11.03 -10.62
CA CYS A 94 -12.04 9.80 -11.30
C CYS A 94 -12.04 8.64 -10.29
N ARG A 95 -12.58 7.52 -10.71
CA ARG A 95 -12.71 6.34 -9.83
C ARG A 95 -11.35 5.85 -9.33
N THR A 96 -10.36 5.77 -10.21
CA THR A 96 -9.03 5.34 -9.84
C THR A 96 -8.43 6.24 -8.77
N ALA A 97 -8.49 7.55 -8.96
CA ALA A 97 -7.96 8.51 -8.00
C ALA A 97 -8.68 8.41 -6.65
N ALA A 98 -10.01 8.28 -6.67
CA ALA A 98 -10.79 8.15 -5.46
C ALA A 98 -10.43 6.88 -4.68
N LEU A 99 -10.27 5.75 -5.39
CA LEU A 99 -9.90 4.49 -4.77
C LEU A 99 -8.46 4.51 -4.26
N MET A 100 -7.56 5.19 -4.96
CA MET A 100 -6.19 5.37 -4.47
C MET A 100 -6.17 6.21 -3.18
N GLU A 101 -7.06 7.18 -3.07
CA GLU A 101 -7.19 7.95 -1.83
C GLU A 101 -7.66 7.07 -0.67
N VAL A 102 -8.61 6.17 -0.92
CA VAL A 102 -9.03 5.20 0.08
C VAL A 102 -7.86 4.30 0.48
N ALA A 103 -7.08 3.84 -0.50
CA ALA A 103 -5.89 3.02 -0.22
C ALA A 103 -4.87 3.78 0.61
N ARG A 104 -4.64 5.06 0.30
CA ARG A 104 -3.70 5.89 1.05
C ARG A 104 -4.11 6.01 2.51
N THR A 105 -5.38 6.29 2.76
CA THR A 105 -5.87 6.47 4.13
C THR A 105 -5.86 5.16 4.91
N SER A 106 -6.17 4.05 4.27
CA SER A 106 -6.07 2.74 4.93
C SER A 106 -4.62 2.34 5.21
N ALA A 107 -3.69 2.71 4.32
CA ALA A 107 -2.26 2.49 4.56
C ALA A 107 -1.76 3.31 5.77
N ARG A 108 -2.25 4.54 5.92
CA ARG A 108 -1.93 5.37 7.09
C ARG A 108 -2.46 4.74 8.37
N ARG A 109 -3.63 4.13 8.30
CA ARG A 109 -4.18 3.42 9.47
C ARG A 109 -3.33 2.19 9.81
N ALA A 110 -2.88 1.45 8.81
CA ALA A 110 -1.96 0.31 9.03
C ALA A 110 -0.69 0.76 9.73
N GLU A 111 -0.12 1.89 9.29
CA GLU A 111 1.06 2.47 9.91
C GLU A 111 0.83 2.80 11.38
N ARG A 112 -0.32 3.41 11.70
CA ARG A 112 -0.65 3.74 13.09
C ARG A 112 -0.81 2.49 13.97
N ILE A 113 -1.43 1.45 13.44
CA ILE A 113 -1.59 0.20 14.16
C ILE A 113 -0.23 -0.44 14.43
N TYR A 114 0.63 -0.48 13.42
CA TYR A 114 1.97 -1.02 13.56
C TYR A 114 2.77 -0.26 14.63
N ALA A 115 2.72 1.06 14.59
CA ALA A 115 3.45 1.90 15.54
C ALA A 115 3.00 1.68 16.98
N ARG A 116 1.68 1.51 17.20
CA ARG A 116 1.14 1.27 18.55
C ARG A 116 1.41 -0.13 19.06
N ALA A 117 1.52 -1.07 18.14
CA ALA A 117 1.61 -2.48 18.51
C ALA A 117 3.02 -2.91 18.92
N ASP A 118 4.02 -2.09 18.64
CA ASP A 118 5.43 -2.41 18.93
C ASP A 118 5.81 -3.80 18.40
N LEU A 119 5.46 -4.06 17.14
CA LEU A 119 5.71 -5.34 16.48
C LEU A 119 7.10 -5.40 15.86
N ALA A 120 8.07 -4.87 16.50
CA ALA A 120 9.45 -4.85 16.00
C ALA A 120 10.05 -6.24 15.88
#